data_60ad629544059d8415001bfbc415a081
#
_entry.id   60ad629544059d8415001bfbc415a081
#
_cell.length_a   1.000
_cell.length_b   1.000
_cell.length_c   1.000
_cell.angle_alpha   90.00
_cell.angle_beta   90.00
_cell.angle_gamma   90.00
#
_symmetry.space_group_name_H-M   'P 1'
#
loop_
_entity.id
_entity.type
_entity.pdbx_description
1 polymer ?
#
loop_
_entity_poly.entity_id
_entity_poly.type
_entity_poly.pdbx_seq_one_letter_code
_entity_poly.pdbx_strand_id
1 'polypeptide(L)'
;GYKTEYKTQINSNLKVTQDLDFWDWSKGFTAHALIAFDVRANQQLNYKVDDSTWKPAGRKNGDVWVDDGNLFDEAGNLILQEEYKGNSTVNFERDKQVYRTFYAEAALNYKRLFGGVHNVSGLLLFNMRDYRDANGDNLINSLPYKQMSLSSRVTYSYNDRYFIEGNVGYTGSENFSPGHRFGVFPAMAV
;
A
#
# COMPACT_ATOMS: atom_id res chain seq x y z
N GLY A 1 -28.74 -3.46 12.23
CA GLY A 1 -27.66 -4.10 11.49
C GLY A 1 -26.35 -4.09 12.27
N TYR A 2 -25.42 -4.98 11.95
CA TYR A 2 -24.08 -5.00 12.54
C TYR A 2 -23.03 -5.24 11.47
N LYS A 3 -21.79 -4.82 11.77
CA LYS A 3 -20.64 -4.93 10.91
C LYS A 3 -19.56 -5.73 11.63
N THR A 4 -18.97 -6.70 10.92
CA THR A 4 -17.80 -7.44 11.40
C THR A 4 -16.64 -7.20 10.44
N GLU A 5 -15.47 -6.88 10.97
CA GLU A 5 -14.27 -6.61 10.19
C GLU A 5 -13.13 -7.54 10.65
N TYR A 6 -12.51 -8.22 9.69
CA TYR A 6 -11.33 -9.05 9.91
C TYR A 6 -10.16 -8.44 9.13
N LYS A 7 -9.08 -8.17 9.83
CA LYS A 7 -7.83 -7.67 9.24
C LYS A 7 -6.73 -8.69 9.49
N THR A 8 -6.11 -9.14 8.41
CA THR A 8 -4.94 -10.02 8.47
C THR A 8 -3.79 -9.31 7.78
N GLN A 9 -2.66 -9.22 8.46
CA GLN A 9 -1.43 -8.69 7.88
C GLN A 9 -0.30 -9.67 8.18
N ILE A 10 0.41 -10.08 7.12
CA ILE A 10 1.58 -10.95 7.19
C ILE A 10 2.72 -10.19 6.56
N ASN A 11 3.76 -9.92 7.35
CA ASN A 11 5.00 -9.33 6.87
C ASN A 11 6.11 -10.34 7.11
N SER A 12 6.80 -10.72 6.07
CA SER A 12 7.94 -11.62 6.17
C SER A 12 9.13 -11.05 5.41
N ASN A 13 10.32 -11.17 5.97
CA ASN A 13 11.55 -10.80 5.30
C ASN A 13 12.68 -11.75 5.66
N LEU A 14 13.58 -11.92 4.72
CA LEU A 14 14.83 -12.65 4.90
C LEU A 14 15.96 -11.75 4.37
N LYS A 15 16.92 -11.45 5.22
CA LYS A 15 18.13 -10.73 4.85
C LYS A 15 19.36 -11.59 5.13
N VAL A 16 20.20 -11.72 4.11
CA VAL A 16 21.49 -12.38 4.22
C VAL A 16 22.57 -11.33 3.95
N THR A 17 23.58 -11.29 4.77
CA THR A 17 24.75 -10.40 4.60
C THR A 17 26.01 -11.25 4.71
N GLN A 18 26.93 -11.04 3.79
CA GLN A 18 28.18 -11.77 3.69
C GLN A 18 29.33 -10.81 3.43
N ASP A 19 30.34 -10.85 4.29
CA ASP A 19 31.61 -10.19 4.02
C ASP A 19 32.41 -11.06 3.04
N LEU A 20 32.98 -10.42 2.03
CA LEU A 20 33.67 -11.10 0.93
C LEU A 20 35.19 -11.05 1.08
N ASP A 21 35.72 -10.91 2.27
CA ASP A 21 37.15 -10.77 2.57
C ASP A 21 37.95 -12.09 2.40
N PHE A 22 37.55 -12.93 1.45
CA PHE A 22 38.17 -14.24 1.20
C PHE A 22 39.55 -14.14 0.53
N TRP A 23 39.78 -13.07 -0.23
CA TRP A 23 41.04 -12.83 -0.95
C TRP A 23 41.51 -11.39 -0.74
N ASP A 24 42.79 -11.14 -0.94
CA ASP A 24 43.36 -9.79 -0.76
C ASP A 24 42.72 -8.71 -1.65
N TRP A 25 42.28 -9.10 -2.84
CA TRP A 25 41.61 -8.17 -3.77
C TRP A 25 40.16 -7.89 -3.36
N SER A 26 39.51 -8.82 -2.64
CA SER A 26 38.11 -8.65 -2.22
C SER A 26 37.95 -8.01 -0.84
N LYS A 27 39.06 -7.68 -0.16
CA LYS A 27 39.01 -6.99 1.12
C LYS A 27 38.28 -5.66 1.03
N GLY A 28 37.31 -5.49 1.93
CA GLY A 28 36.45 -4.33 2.00
C GLY A 28 35.14 -4.45 1.23
N PHE A 29 34.88 -5.60 0.60
CA PHE A 29 33.58 -5.90 0.00
C PHE A 29 32.65 -6.61 0.97
N THR A 30 31.39 -6.12 1.01
CA THR A 30 30.28 -6.76 1.72
C THR A 30 29.09 -6.85 0.78
N ALA A 31 28.54 -8.04 0.60
CA ALA A 31 27.32 -8.25 -0.16
C ALA A 31 26.13 -8.48 0.77
N HIS A 32 24.96 -7.97 0.41
CA HIS A 32 23.72 -8.39 1.06
C HIS A 32 22.62 -8.63 0.03
N ALA A 33 21.71 -9.52 0.40
CA ALA A 33 20.46 -9.77 -0.32
C ALA A 33 19.32 -9.76 0.69
N LEU A 34 18.19 -9.18 0.27
CA LEU A 34 16.96 -9.12 1.06
C LEU A 34 15.79 -9.48 0.16
N ILE A 35 14.91 -10.32 0.68
CA ILE A 35 13.62 -10.64 0.10
C ILE A 35 12.56 -10.34 1.15
N ALA A 36 11.52 -9.60 0.79
CA ALA A 36 10.37 -9.33 1.65
C ALA A 36 9.07 -9.63 0.91
N PHE A 37 8.12 -10.14 1.66
CA PHE A 37 6.80 -10.47 1.16
C PHE A 37 5.75 -10.01 2.17
N ASP A 38 4.89 -9.09 1.75
CA ASP A 38 3.83 -8.51 2.56
C ASP A 38 2.47 -8.82 1.95
N VAL A 39 1.55 -9.30 2.80
CA VAL A 39 0.14 -9.50 2.45
C VAL A 39 -0.73 -8.78 3.46
N ARG A 40 -1.70 -8.04 2.95
CA ARG A 40 -2.79 -7.46 3.74
C ARG A 40 -4.10 -7.94 3.18
N ALA A 41 -4.93 -8.54 4.02
CA ALA A 41 -6.27 -8.96 3.68
C ALA A 41 -7.26 -8.35 4.67
N ASN A 42 -8.18 -7.54 4.17
CA ASN A 42 -9.30 -7.02 4.93
C ASN A 42 -10.56 -7.69 4.42
N GLN A 43 -11.39 -8.17 5.32
CA GLN A 43 -12.71 -8.67 5.00
C GLN A 43 -13.72 -7.97 5.90
N GLN A 44 -14.70 -7.34 5.28
CA GLN A 44 -15.80 -6.68 5.96
C GLN A 44 -17.09 -7.40 5.63
N LEU A 45 -17.84 -7.75 6.66
CA LEU A 45 -19.15 -8.36 6.57
C LEU A 45 -20.16 -7.37 7.12
N ASN A 46 -21.09 -6.93 6.28
CA ASN A 46 -22.17 -6.02 6.66
C ASN A 46 -23.47 -6.82 6.69
N TYR A 47 -24.14 -6.77 7.81
CA TYR A 47 -25.45 -7.36 8.00
C TYR A 47 -26.45 -6.22 8.22
N LYS A 48 -27.36 -6.03 7.28
CA LYS A 48 -28.38 -4.99 7.31
C LYS A 48 -29.76 -5.61 7.28
N VAL A 49 -30.65 -5.04 8.04
CA VAL A 49 -32.10 -5.29 7.96
C VAL A 49 -32.71 -3.98 7.47
N ASP A 50 -33.55 -4.04 6.48
CA ASP A 50 -34.31 -2.90 6.01
C ASP A 50 -35.58 -2.82 6.84
N ASP A 51 -35.60 -1.93 7.82
CA ASP A 51 -36.73 -1.75 8.71
C ASP A 51 -37.88 -1.04 7.99
N SER A 52 -39.13 -1.41 8.28
CA SER A 52 -40.30 -0.65 7.81
C SER A 52 -40.31 0.74 8.44
N THR A 53 -40.66 1.74 7.65
CA THR A 53 -40.88 3.10 8.14
C THR A 53 -42.36 3.42 8.16
N TRP A 54 -42.79 4.16 9.16
CA TRP A 54 -44.16 4.49 9.44
C TRP A 54 -44.32 6.00 9.57
N LYS A 55 -45.45 6.52 9.11
CA LYS A 55 -45.82 7.92 9.28
C LYS A 55 -47.22 8.01 9.90
N PRO A 56 -47.56 9.15 10.55
CA PRO A 56 -48.93 9.38 11.00
C PRO A 56 -49.91 9.32 9.83
N ALA A 57 -51.11 8.72 10.06
CA ALA A 57 -52.13 8.55 9.04
C ALA A 57 -52.87 9.82 8.66
N GLY A 58 -52.73 10.89 9.47
CA GLY A 58 -53.40 12.20 9.24
C GLY A 58 -52.80 12.98 8.08
N ARG A 59 -53.39 14.12 7.78
CA ARG A 59 -52.97 15.03 6.72
C ARG A 59 -51.80 15.89 7.17
N LYS A 60 -50.82 16.07 6.30
CA LYS A 60 -49.70 17.00 6.55
C LYS A 60 -50.01 18.38 5.92
N ASN A 61 -49.81 19.46 6.72
CA ASN A 61 -49.92 20.86 6.26
C ASN A 61 -48.56 21.55 6.56
N GLY A 62 -47.77 21.78 5.52
CA GLY A 62 -46.37 22.19 5.72
C GLY A 62 -45.58 21.11 6.47
N ASP A 63 -44.96 21.46 7.57
CA ASP A 63 -44.21 20.54 8.43
C ASP A 63 -45.02 19.96 9.60
N VAL A 64 -46.31 20.33 9.73
CA VAL A 64 -47.17 19.93 10.86
C VAL A 64 -48.19 18.90 10.39
N TRP A 65 -48.36 17.82 11.14
CA TRP A 65 -49.43 16.85 10.98
C TRP A 65 -50.73 17.41 11.59
N VAL A 66 -51.78 17.42 10.80
CA VAL A 66 -53.11 17.92 11.21
C VAL A 66 -54.03 16.72 11.38
N ASP A 67 -54.73 16.72 12.51
CA ASP A 67 -55.75 15.71 12.74
C ASP A 67 -56.97 16.01 11.85
N ASP A 68 -57.24 15.11 10.93
CA ASP A 68 -58.41 15.11 10.04
C ASP A 68 -59.42 14.02 10.43
N GLY A 69 -59.34 13.53 11.66
CA GLY A 69 -60.14 12.45 12.19
C GLY A 69 -59.51 11.08 12.01
N ASN A 70 -58.31 11.01 11.43
CA ASN A 70 -57.58 9.74 11.19
C ASN A 70 -56.21 9.70 11.91
N LEU A 71 -55.90 10.72 12.71
CA LEU A 71 -54.59 10.80 13.37
C LEU A 71 -54.54 9.95 14.65
N PHE A 72 -55.65 9.81 15.35
CA PHE A 72 -55.77 9.06 16.58
C PHE A 72 -56.93 8.06 16.50
N ASP A 73 -56.76 6.90 17.12
CA ASP A 73 -57.80 5.90 17.28
C ASP A 73 -58.79 6.30 18.44
N GLU A 74 -59.87 5.50 18.63
CA GLU A 74 -60.85 5.76 19.69
C GLU A 74 -60.23 5.66 21.10
N ALA A 75 -59.11 5.01 21.26
CA ALA A 75 -58.35 4.85 22.51
C ALA A 75 -57.33 5.99 22.70
N GLY A 76 -57.17 6.93 21.72
CA GLY A 76 -56.25 8.03 21.74
C GLY A 76 -54.81 7.65 21.32
N ASN A 77 -54.58 6.51 20.69
CA ASN A 77 -53.28 6.13 20.16
C ASN A 77 -53.09 6.69 18.77
N LEU A 78 -51.86 7.07 18.44
CA LEU A 78 -51.50 7.53 17.10
C LEU A 78 -51.63 6.40 16.08
N ILE A 79 -52.45 6.63 15.03
CA ILE A 79 -52.58 5.69 13.92
C ILE A 79 -51.39 5.92 12.99
N LEU A 80 -50.65 4.83 12.76
CA LEU A 80 -49.48 4.83 11.87
C LEU A 80 -49.84 4.14 10.54
N GLN A 81 -49.45 4.75 9.46
CA GLN A 81 -49.53 4.18 8.11
C GLN A 81 -48.11 3.78 7.68
N GLU A 82 -47.97 2.55 7.17
CA GLU A 82 -46.69 2.09 6.64
C GLU A 82 -46.33 2.93 5.38
N GLU A 83 -45.20 3.64 5.44
CA GLU A 83 -44.69 4.44 4.33
C GLU A 83 -43.76 3.62 3.44
N TYR A 84 -42.96 2.78 4.08
CA TYR A 84 -42.05 1.86 3.39
C TYR A 84 -42.14 0.52 4.10
N LYS A 85 -42.36 -0.53 3.32
CA LYS A 85 -42.35 -1.90 3.80
C LYS A 85 -40.96 -2.45 3.72
N GLY A 86 -40.31 -2.59 4.86
CA GLY A 86 -39.00 -3.20 4.97
C GLY A 86 -39.00 -4.69 4.71
N ASN A 87 -37.82 -5.26 4.70
CA ASN A 87 -37.64 -6.69 4.58
C ASN A 87 -36.99 -7.20 5.88
N SER A 88 -37.67 -8.13 6.58
CA SER A 88 -37.16 -8.76 7.78
C SER A 88 -35.98 -9.72 7.52
N THR A 89 -35.69 -10.00 6.24
CA THR A 89 -34.56 -10.84 5.87
C THR A 89 -33.25 -10.03 6.01
N VAL A 90 -32.26 -10.60 6.66
CA VAL A 90 -30.95 -10.00 6.80
C VAL A 90 -30.24 -9.97 5.44
N ASN A 91 -29.97 -8.78 4.94
CA ASN A 91 -29.13 -8.58 3.76
C ASN A 91 -27.67 -8.71 4.17
N PHE A 92 -26.92 -9.51 3.42
CA PHE A 92 -25.53 -9.81 3.65
C PHE A 92 -24.66 -9.25 2.51
N GLU A 93 -23.79 -8.32 2.83
CA GLU A 93 -22.79 -7.78 1.92
C GLU A 93 -21.40 -8.15 2.40
N ARG A 94 -20.57 -8.60 1.49
CA ARG A 94 -19.17 -8.92 1.77
C ARG A 94 -18.28 -8.05 0.90
N ASP A 95 -17.42 -7.27 1.55
CA ASP A 95 -16.30 -6.58 0.92
C ASP A 95 -15.00 -7.30 1.29
N LYS A 96 -14.13 -7.51 0.29
CA LYS A 96 -12.83 -8.12 0.46
C LYS A 96 -11.79 -7.25 -0.23
N GLN A 97 -10.72 -6.95 0.49
CA GLN A 97 -9.59 -6.19 -0.02
C GLN A 97 -8.32 -6.96 0.27
N VAL A 98 -7.58 -7.30 -0.79
CA VAL A 98 -6.32 -8.04 -0.69
C VAL A 98 -5.23 -7.29 -1.43
N TYR A 99 -4.16 -6.98 -0.73
CA TYR A 99 -2.96 -6.33 -1.25
C TYR A 99 -1.76 -7.23 -1.02
N ARG A 100 -0.89 -7.30 -2.01
CA ARG A 100 0.33 -8.08 -1.94
C ARG A 100 1.51 -7.27 -2.46
N THR A 101 2.60 -7.25 -1.71
CA THR A 101 3.87 -6.65 -2.12
C THR A 101 4.96 -7.70 -2.06
N PHE A 102 5.69 -7.84 -3.14
CA PHE A 102 6.97 -8.54 -3.18
C PHE A 102 8.08 -7.50 -3.36
N TYR A 103 9.13 -7.61 -2.57
CA TYR A 103 10.32 -6.77 -2.64
C TYR A 103 11.57 -7.66 -2.63
N ALA A 104 12.49 -7.37 -3.53
CA ALA A 104 13.80 -7.99 -3.53
C ALA A 104 14.88 -6.90 -3.70
N GLU A 105 15.99 -7.09 -3.00
CA GLU A 105 17.13 -6.20 -3.01
C GLU A 105 18.42 -7.00 -2.98
N ALA A 106 19.40 -6.56 -3.75
CA ALA A 106 20.77 -7.07 -3.68
C ALA A 106 21.74 -5.88 -3.72
N ALA A 107 22.70 -5.86 -2.83
CA ALA A 107 23.69 -4.81 -2.81
C ALA A 107 25.09 -5.34 -2.61
N LEU A 108 26.04 -4.66 -3.26
CA LEU A 108 27.46 -4.83 -3.06
C LEU A 108 28.04 -3.52 -2.56
N ASN A 109 28.60 -3.56 -1.37
CA ASN A 109 29.27 -2.45 -0.75
C ASN A 109 30.78 -2.66 -0.81
N TYR A 110 31.50 -1.59 -1.01
CA TYR A 110 32.95 -1.56 -0.90
C TYR A 110 33.39 -0.42 -0.01
N LYS A 111 34.34 -0.67 0.88
CA LYS A 111 34.96 0.36 1.71
C LYS A 111 36.39 -0.02 2.03
N ARG A 112 37.36 0.85 1.65
CA ARG A 112 38.76 0.61 1.93
C ARG A 112 39.52 1.91 2.11
N LEU A 113 40.43 1.90 3.09
CA LEU A 113 41.39 2.97 3.33
C LEU A 113 42.75 2.55 2.77
N PHE A 114 43.29 3.37 1.86
CA PHE A 114 44.58 3.15 1.23
C PHE A 114 45.58 4.19 1.77
N GLY A 115 46.79 3.74 2.10
CA GLY A 115 47.86 4.61 2.57
C GLY A 115 47.52 5.46 3.80
N GLY A 116 46.45 5.13 4.55
CA GLY A 116 46.02 5.86 5.73
C GLY A 116 45.32 7.21 5.45
N VAL A 117 45.25 7.67 4.20
CA VAL A 117 44.72 8.98 3.83
C VAL A 117 43.68 8.96 2.70
N HIS A 118 43.62 7.88 1.90
CA HIS A 118 42.70 7.76 0.79
C HIS A 118 41.55 6.81 1.18
N ASN A 119 40.37 7.36 1.45
CA ASN A 119 39.20 6.56 1.75
C ASN A 119 38.35 6.43 0.49
N VAL A 120 38.14 5.20 0.03
CA VAL A 120 37.31 4.87 -1.12
C VAL A 120 36.12 4.06 -0.66
N SER A 121 34.92 4.47 -1.04
CA SER A 121 33.75 3.66 -0.84
C SER A 121 32.88 3.58 -2.12
N GLY A 122 32.19 2.48 -2.25
CA GLY A 122 31.30 2.22 -3.38
C GLY A 122 30.07 1.44 -2.94
N LEU A 123 28.96 1.67 -3.62
CA LEU A 123 27.70 0.94 -3.47
C LEU A 123 27.17 0.62 -4.86
N LEU A 124 26.83 -0.63 -5.09
CA LEU A 124 25.97 -1.05 -6.20
C LEU A 124 24.74 -1.69 -5.60
N LEU A 125 23.57 -1.14 -5.91
CA LEU A 125 22.28 -1.56 -5.34
C LEU A 125 21.30 -1.87 -6.46
N PHE A 126 20.79 -3.09 -6.49
CA PHE A 126 19.65 -3.49 -7.29
C PHE A 126 18.46 -3.67 -6.39
N ASN A 127 17.30 -3.15 -6.77
CA ASN A 127 16.04 -3.46 -6.11
C ASN A 127 14.89 -3.62 -7.11
N MET A 128 13.89 -4.41 -6.69
CA MET A 128 12.65 -4.58 -7.42
C MET A 128 11.47 -4.66 -6.45
N ARG A 129 10.34 -4.09 -6.88
CA ARG A 129 9.07 -4.13 -6.16
C ARG A 129 7.96 -4.55 -7.11
N ASP A 130 7.16 -5.53 -6.72
CA ASP A 130 5.91 -5.94 -7.38
C ASP A 130 4.77 -5.73 -6.38
N TYR A 131 3.95 -4.71 -6.61
CA TYR A 131 2.75 -4.45 -5.82
C TYR A 131 1.53 -4.85 -6.63
N ARG A 132 0.61 -5.58 -6.01
CA ARG A 132 -0.65 -6.01 -6.61
C ARG A 132 -1.81 -5.70 -5.70
N ASP A 133 -2.81 -5.04 -6.28
CA ASP A 133 -4.13 -4.89 -5.73
C ASP A 133 -5.04 -5.95 -6.37
N ALA A 134 -5.51 -6.91 -5.57
CA ALA A 134 -6.39 -7.98 -6.06
C ALA A 134 -7.87 -7.54 -6.12
N ASN A 135 -8.17 -6.28 -5.80
CA ASN A 135 -9.54 -5.74 -5.71
C ASN A 135 -9.89 -4.82 -6.88
N GLY A 136 -9.02 -4.74 -7.89
CA GLY A 136 -9.22 -3.82 -9.01
C GLY A 136 -10.57 -4.04 -9.70
N ASP A 137 -11.44 -3.05 -9.63
CA ASP A 137 -12.77 -3.07 -10.26
C ASP A 137 -12.71 -3.00 -11.79
N ASN A 138 -11.54 -2.73 -12.35
CA ASN A 138 -11.29 -2.67 -13.78
C ASN A 138 -9.90 -3.21 -14.14
N LEU A 139 -9.69 -3.44 -15.43
CA LEU A 139 -8.43 -3.99 -15.95
C LEU A 139 -7.20 -3.15 -15.54
N ILE A 140 -7.32 -1.83 -15.57
CA ILE A 140 -6.21 -0.92 -15.28
C ILE A 140 -5.79 -1.03 -13.80
N ASN A 141 -6.77 -1.05 -12.88
CA ASN A 141 -6.54 -1.14 -11.44
C ASN A 141 -6.08 -2.54 -11.02
N SER A 142 -6.34 -3.57 -11.83
CA SER A 142 -5.89 -4.95 -11.56
C SER A 142 -4.46 -5.24 -12.03
N LEU A 143 -3.85 -4.33 -12.81
CA LEU A 143 -2.49 -4.51 -13.28
C LEU A 143 -1.49 -4.40 -12.12
N PRO A 144 -0.46 -5.25 -12.10
CA PRO A 144 0.59 -5.15 -11.11
C PRO A 144 1.39 -3.85 -11.31
N TYR A 145 1.70 -3.19 -10.21
CA TYR A 145 2.62 -2.07 -10.21
C TYR A 145 4.05 -2.59 -9.97
N LYS A 146 4.86 -2.64 -11.04
CA LYS A 146 6.23 -3.11 -10.95
C LYS A 146 7.20 -1.98 -11.17
N GLN A 147 8.20 -1.95 -10.32
CA GLN A 147 9.32 -1.02 -10.39
C GLN A 147 10.62 -1.77 -10.13
N MET A 148 11.66 -1.41 -10.86
CA MET A 148 13.02 -1.88 -10.61
C MET A 148 14.00 -0.73 -10.72
N SER A 149 15.10 -0.82 -9.97
CA SER A 149 16.18 0.14 -10.09
C SER A 149 17.54 -0.51 -9.87
N LEU A 150 18.53 0.04 -10.56
CA LEU A 150 19.95 -0.21 -10.32
C LEU A 150 20.56 1.15 -9.96
N SER A 151 21.16 1.26 -8.80
CA SER A 151 21.79 2.46 -8.31
C SER A 151 23.25 2.21 -7.99
N SER A 152 24.12 3.13 -8.33
CA SER A 152 25.51 3.09 -7.94
C SER A 152 25.94 4.40 -7.29
N ARG A 153 26.80 4.29 -6.32
CA ARG A 153 27.46 5.42 -5.65
C ARG A 153 28.94 5.12 -5.51
N VAL A 154 29.76 6.12 -5.77
CA VAL A 154 31.20 6.07 -5.51
C VAL A 154 31.56 7.33 -4.73
N THR A 155 32.26 7.15 -3.61
CA THR A 155 32.72 8.25 -2.77
C THR A 155 34.22 8.11 -2.59
N TYR A 156 34.93 9.21 -2.71
CA TYR A 156 36.35 9.31 -2.43
C TYR A 156 36.60 10.44 -1.45
N SER A 157 37.43 10.21 -0.44
CA SER A 157 37.93 11.28 0.41
C SER A 157 39.44 11.19 0.58
N TYR A 158 40.08 12.37 0.65
CA TYR A 158 41.50 12.52 0.90
C TYR A 158 41.73 13.22 2.24
N ASN A 159 42.40 12.52 3.16
CA ASN A 159 42.78 12.99 4.49
C ASN A 159 41.59 13.59 5.29
N ASP A 160 40.36 13.08 5.02
CA ASP A 160 39.07 13.56 5.59
C ASP A 160 38.80 15.06 5.44
N ARG A 161 39.44 15.69 4.42
CA ARG A 161 39.30 17.13 4.12
C ARG A 161 38.65 17.39 2.77
N TYR A 162 38.94 16.57 1.79
CA TYR A 162 38.42 16.72 0.42
C TYR A 162 37.55 15.52 0.11
N PHE A 163 36.33 15.77 -0.37
CA PHE A 163 35.34 14.74 -0.64
C PHE A 163 34.84 14.93 -2.08
N ILE A 164 34.65 13.84 -2.78
CA ILE A 164 33.95 13.80 -4.04
C ILE A 164 33.00 12.59 -4.05
N GLU A 165 31.78 12.78 -4.51
CA GLU A 165 30.77 11.73 -4.61
C GLU A 165 30.12 11.78 -5.99
N GLY A 166 29.99 10.61 -6.62
CA GLY A 166 29.22 10.42 -7.84
C GLY A 166 28.13 9.36 -7.63
N ASN A 167 26.93 9.66 -8.08
CA ASN A 167 25.77 8.77 -7.99
C ASN A 167 25.16 8.62 -9.39
N VAL A 168 24.72 7.40 -9.71
CA VAL A 168 23.94 7.12 -10.92
C VAL A 168 22.81 6.17 -10.55
N GLY A 169 21.57 6.57 -10.85
CA GLY A 169 20.39 5.75 -10.75
C GLY A 169 19.85 5.39 -12.14
N TYR A 170 19.55 4.12 -12.36
CA TYR A 170 18.83 3.61 -13.52
C TYR A 170 17.55 2.97 -13.05
N THR A 171 16.42 3.64 -13.24
CA THR A 171 15.13 3.23 -12.67
C THR A 171 14.09 3.05 -13.77
N GLY A 172 13.31 1.97 -13.65
CA GLY A 172 12.23 1.66 -14.57
C GLY A 172 10.91 1.31 -13.85
N SER A 173 9.80 1.61 -14.52
CA SER A 173 8.45 1.29 -14.06
C SER A 173 7.59 0.80 -15.22
N GLU A 174 6.74 -0.19 -14.96
CA GLU A 174 5.74 -0.68 -15.92
C GLU A 174 4.61 0.31 -16.19
N ASN A 175 4.48 1.38 -15.41
CA ASN A 175 3.49 2.44 -15.64
C ASN A 175 3.75 3.26 -16.90
N PHE A 176 4.96 3.16 -17.47
CA PHE A 176 5.31 3.84 -18.69
C PHE A 176 5.21 2.91 -19.89
N SER A 177 4.93 3.48 -21.08
CA SER A 177 4.84 2.74 -22.31
C SER A 177 6.15 2.00 -22.66
N PRO A 178 6.09 0.86 -23.35
CA PRO A 178 7.28 0.18 -23.85
C PRO A 178 8.23 1.16 -24.60
N GLY A 179 9.52 1.10 -24.29
CA GLY A 179 10.55 2.00 -24.83
C GLY A 179 10.79 3.28 -24.01
N HIS A 180 9.89 3.65 -23.09
CA HIS A 180 10.05 4.82 -22.20
C HIS A 180 10.02 4.44 -20.71
N ARG A 181 10.21 3.16 -20.41
CA ARG A 181 10.07 2.63 -19.04
C ARG A 181 11.25 2.95 -18.14
N PHE A 182 12.42 3.24 -18.70
CA PHE A 182 13.65 3.42 -17.96
C PHE A 182 14.23 4.81 -18.13
N GLY A 183 14.74 5.37 -17.05
CA GLY A 183 15.45 6.63 -17.01
C GLY A 183 16.78 6.53 -16.27
N VAL A 184 17.75 7.37 -16.65
CA VAL A 184 19.06 7.50 -16.01
C VAL A 184 19.10 8.82 -15.25
N PHE A 185 19.55 8.78 -13.99
CA PHE A 185 19.56 9.93 -13.08
C PHE A 185 20.95 10.07 -12.45
N PRO A 186 21.86 10.85 -13.07
CA PRO A 186 23.17 11.13 -12.49
C PRO A 186 23.09 12.26 -11.46
N ALA A 187 23.94 12.19 -10.43
CA ALA A 187 24.19 13.26 -9.47
C ALA A 187 25.65 13.26 -9.03
N MET A 188 26.19 14.43 -8.69
CA MET A 188 27.55 14.61 -8.24
C MET A 188 27.61 15.65 -7.12
N ALA A 189 28.49 15.44 -6.15
CA ALA A 189 28.79 16.35 -5.05
C ALA A 189 30.29 16.45 -4.81
N VAL A 190 30.77 17.61 -4.34
CA VAL A 190 32.14 17.91 -3.95
C VAL A 190 32.15 18.72 -2.68
#